data_1a561b52a7c45e84a050d0b17148847b
#
_entry.id   1a561b52a7c45e84a050d0b17148847b
#
_cell.length_a   1.000
_cell.length_b   1.000
_cell.length_c   1.000
_cell.angle_alpha   90.00
_cell.angle_beta   90.00
_cell.angle_gamma   90.00
#
_symmetry.space_group_name_H-M   'P 1'
#
loop_
_entity.id
_entity.type
_entity.pdbx_description
1 polymer ?
#
loop_
_entity_poly.entity_id
_entity_poly.type
_entity_poly.pdbx_seq_one_letter_code
_entity_poly.pdbx_strand_id
1 'polypeptide(L)'
;MNAGNVRMGLPSVSTHDELDFPLSGCMGKASSVGLGLALAHPERKVMVLDGDGSLLMNLGSLVTMSNKAPENLIHFVFDNGIYAVTGGQPVPGAGRADWEKLAEGAGYAATFSFDNLEDLTTSIDQVLSAKGPVFVHLVVAPEVDNTPVQFREPARRSVHTAIKELPEAIGKG
;
A
#
# COMPACT_ATOMS: atom_id res chain seq x y z
N MET A 1 -2.75 -4.44 1.92
CA MET A 1 -1.29 -4.67 1.78
C MET A 1 -1.00 -5.76 0.78
N ASN A 2 -0.32 -5.47 -0.31
CA ASN A 2 -0.01 -6.47 -1.35
C ASN A 2 1.48 -6.52 -1.72
N ALA A 3 2.31 -5.69 -1.13
CA ALA A 3 3.75 -5.80 -1.27
C ALA A 3 4.28 -6.93 -0.38
N GLY A 4 5.03 -7.87 -0.93
CA GLY A 4 5.56 -9.03 -0.19
C GLY A 4 6.38 -8.61 1.03
N ASN A 5 7.31 -7.68 0.84
CA ASN A 5 8.19 -7.20 1.90
C ASN A 5 7.44 -6.39 2.96
N VAL A 6 6.45 -5.58 2.58
CA VAL A 6 5.62 -4.84 3.54
C VAL A 6 4.78 -5.79 4.39
N ARG A 7 4.28 -6.87 3.80
CA ARG A 7 3.55 -7.92 4.53
C ARG A 7 4.40 -8.59 5.60
N MET A 8 5.71 -8.73 5.38
CA MET A 8 6.64 -9.31 6.33
C MET A 8 7.09 -8.30 7.39
N GLY A 9 7.29 -7.04 7.00
CA GLY A 9 7.81 -6.00 7.89
C GLY A 9 6.76 -5.35 8.80
N LEU A 10 5.56 -5.05 8.30
CA LEU A 10 4.55 -4.34 9.07
C LEU A 10 4.20 -5.00 10.41
N PRO A 11 3.99 -6.33 10.51
CA PRO A 11 3.66 -6.96 11.78
C PRO A 11 4.74 -6.82 12.86
N SER A 12 5.98 -6.54 12.49
CA SER A 12 7.08 -6.35 13.46
C SER A 12 7.10 -4.95 14.08
N VAL A 13 6.44 -3.97 13.45
CA VAL A 13 6.42 -2.56 13.87
C VAL A 13 5.03 -2.05 14.21
N SER A 14 3.98 -2.76 13.82
CA SER A 14 2.60 -2.38 14.12
C SER A 14 2.34 -2.53 15.62
N THR A 15 1.75 -1.49 16.22
CA THR A 15 1.31 -1.47 17.63
C THR A 15 -0.18 -1.72 17.78
N HIS A 16 -0.92 -1.77 16.66
CA HIS A 16 -2.37 -1.95 16.57
C HIS A 16 -2.70 -2.93 15.43
N ASP A 17 -2.25 -4.18 15.58
CA ASP A 17 -2.41 -5.21 14.55
C ASP A 17 -3.89 -5.56 14.27
N GLU A 18 -4.80 -5.25 15.21
CA GLU A 18 -6.25 -5.33 15.01
C GLU A 18 -6.76 -4.36 13.93
N LEU A 19 -6.05 -3.27 13.65
CA LEU A 19 -6.34 -2.31 12.58
C LEU A 19 -5.63 -2.65 11.26
N ASP A 20 -4.73 -3.63 11.27
CA ASP A 20 -4.03 -4.06 10.06
C ASP A 20 -4.93 -4.97 9.23
N PHE A 21 -5.04 -4.66 7.94
CA PHE A 21 -5.81 -5.45 6.99
C PHE A 21 -4.89 -6.07 5.93
N PRO A 22 -4.31 -7.27 6.18
CA PRO A 22 -3.45 -7.95 5.21
C PRO A 22 -4.26 -8.50 4.05
N LEU A 23 -3.87 -8.18 2.81
CA LEU A 23 -4.52 -8.65 1.58
C LEU A 23 -3.69 -9.73 0.88
N SER A 24 -3.38 -10.82 1.59
CA SER A 24 -2.65 -11.95 1.03
C SER A 24 -3.43 -12.62 -0.11
N GLY A 25 -2.78 -12.84 -1.26
CA GLY A 25 -3.40 -13.47 -2.42
C GLY A 25 -4.33 -12.57 -3.23
N CYS A 26 -4.44 -11.30 -2.90
CA CYS A 26 -5.35 -10.35 -3.55
C CYS A 26 -4.59 -9.21 -4.25
N MET A 27 -3.61 -9.52 -5.10
CA MET A 27 -2.87 -8.51 -5.87
C MET A 27 -3.83 -7.62 -6.68
N GLY A 28 -3.54 -6.32 -6.75
CA GLY A 28 -4.36 -5.32 -7.43
C GLY A 28 -5.60 -4.88 -6.67
N LYS A 29 -5.78 -5.28 -5.40
CA LYS A 29 -7.00 -4.96 -4.63
C LYS A 29 -6.77 -4.01 -3.45
N ALA A 30 -5.52 -3.70 -3.08
CA ALA A 30 -5.21 -2.85 -1.94
C ALA A 30 -5.84 -1.46 -2.07
N SER A 31 -5.67 -0.81 -3.22
CA SER A 31 -6.26 0.50 -3.54
C SER A 31 -7.79 0.50 -3.41
N SER A 32 -8.46 -0.52 -3.96
CA SER A 32 -9.93 -0.62 -3.93
C SER A 32 -10.48 -0.87 -2.53
N VAL A 33 -9.81 -1.73 -1.75
CA VAL A 33 -10.20 -1.99 -0.34
C VAL A 33 -9.96 -0.76 0.52
N GLY A 34 -8.78 -0.11 0.36
CA GLY A 34 -8.47 1.13 1.06
C GLY A 34 -9.47 2.25 0.77
N LEU A 35 -9.87 2.39 -0.51
CA LEU A 35 -10.91 3.34 -0.90
C LEU A 35 -12.24 3.05 -0.18
N GLY A 36 -12.66 1.79 -0.15
CA GLY A 36 -13.88 1.39 0.55
C GLY A 36 -13.85 1.74 2.04
N LEU A 37 -12.71 1.47 2.71
CA LEU A 37 -12.52 1.82 4.12
C LEU A 37 -12.50 3.35 4.34
N ALA A 38 -11.82 4.10 3.47
CA ALA A 38 -11.75 5.55 3.59
C ALA A 38 -13.13 6.23 3.42
N LEU A 39 -13.94 5.73 2.51
CA LEU A 39 -15.30 6.24 2.29
C LEU A 39 -16.26 5.85 3.43
N ALA A 40 -16.09 4.67 4.01
CA ALA A 40 -16.93 4.19 5.12
C ALA A 40 -16.57 4.89 6.46
N HIS A 41 -15.31 5.32 6.62
CA HIS A 41 -14.78 5.91 7.86
C HIS A 41 -14.01 7.21 7.56
N PRO A 42 -14.70 8.29 7.17
CA PRO A 42 -14.05 9.55 6.79
C PRO A 42 -13.30 10.22 7.96
N GLU A 43 -13.64 9.89 9.19
CA GLU A 43 -13.00 10.37 10.42
C GLU A 43 -11.65 9.69 10.71
N ARG A 44 -11.34 8.57 10.02
CA ARG A 44 -10.12 7.80 10.22
C ARG A 44 -9.18 7.96 9.04
N LYS A 45 -7.89 8.09 9.31
CA LYS A 45 -6.87 8.04 8.26
C LYS A 45 -6.67 6.60 7.81
N VAL A 46 -6.73 6.37 6.50
CA VAL A 46 -6.52 5.05 5.88
C VAL A 46 -5.21 5.08 5.09
N MET A 47 -4.28 4.22 5.48
CA MET A 47 -3.02 4.01 4.77
C MET A 47 -3.10 2.74 3.94
N VAL A 48 -2.96 2.87 2.63
CA VAL A 48 -2.80 1.75 1.69
C VAL A 48 -1.33 1.54 1.46
N LEU A 49 -0.83 0.33 1.72
CA LEU A 49 0.55 -0.07 1.49
C LEU A 49 0.53 -1.08 0.33
N ASP A 50 0.78 -0.61 -0.87
CA ASP A 50 0.73 -1.41 -2.11
C ASP A 50 2.13 -1.61 -2.70
N GLY A 51 2.24 -2.45 -3.69
CA GLY A 51 3.45 -2.62 -4.50
C GLY A 51 3.22 -2.19 -5.93
N ASP A 52 4.29 -1.83 -6.64
CA ASP A 52 4.29 -1.46 -8.05
C ASP A 52 3.60 -2.51 -8.94
N GLY A 53 4.00 -3.76 -8.84
CA GLY A 53 3.40 -4.87 -9.59
C GLY A 53 1.96 -5.15 -9.19
N SER A 54 1.58 -4.89 -7.94
CA SER A 54 0.19 -5.02 -7.47
C SER A 54 -0.68 -3.88 -8.01
N LEU A 55 -0.22 -2.64 -7.93
CA LEU A 55 -0.92 -1.49 -8.50
C LEU A 55 -1.11 -1.63 -10.00
N LEU A 56 -0.07 -2.10 -10.72
CA LEU A 56 -0.13 -2.30 -12.16
C LEU A 56 -1.26 -3.24 -12.60
N MET A 57 -1.60 -4.26 -11.79
CA MET A 57 -2.72 -5.18 -12.09
C MET A 57 -4.08 -4.49 -12.10
N ASN A 58 -4.21 -3.33 -11.48
CA ASN A 58 -5.46 -2.56 -11.43
C ASN A 58 -5.19 -1.04 -11.49
N LEU A 59 -4.34 -0.62 -12.42
CA LEU A 59 -3.89 0.77 -12.54
C LEU A 59 -5.06 1.77 -12.66
N GLY A 60 -6.15 1.37 -13.30
CA GLY A 60 -7.36 2.19 -13.40
C GLY A 60 -7.99 2.57 -12.05
N SER A 61 -7.62 1.92 -10.96
CA SER A 61 -8.06 2.29 -9.61
C SER A 61 -7.61 3.69 -9.20
N LEU A 62 -6.50 4.20 -9.75
CA LEU A 62 -6.04 5.58 -9.51
C LEU A 62 -7.10 6.60 -9.91
N VAL A 63 -7.70 6.44 -11.08
CA VAL A 63 -8.78 7.32 -11.58
C VAL A 63 -10.03 7.20 -10.70
N THR A 64 -10.37 5.98 -10.29
CA THR A 64 -11.53 5.76 -9.40
C THR A 64 -11.33 6.44 -8.05
N MET A 65 -10.11 6.36 -7.51
CA MET A 65 -9.75 6.97 -6.23
C MET A 65 -9.81 8.49 -6.30
N SER A 66 -9.23 9.08 -7.36
CA SER A 66 -9.28 10.52 -7.60
C SER A 66 -10.71 11.03 -7.79
N ASN A 67 -11.55 10.27 -8.51
CA ASN A 67 -12.95 10.65 -8.71
C ASN A 67 -13.76 10.64 -7.39
N LYS A 68 -13.42 9.78 -6.43
CA LYS A 68 -14.07 9.75 -5.11
C LYS A 68 -13.45 10.72 -4.12
N ALA A 69 -12.20 11.13 -4.36
CA ALA A 69 -11.45 12.13 -3.61
C ALA A 69 -11.52 11.97 -2.07
N PRO A 70 -11.21 10.78 -1.49
CA PRO A 70 -11.25 10.60 -0.04
C PRO A 70 -10.10 11.41 0.61
N GLU A 71 -10.43 12.45 1.38
CA GLU A 71 -9.45 13.34 2.00
C GLU A 71 -8.56 12.64 3.06
N ASN A 72 -9.01 11.51 3.56
CA ASN A 72 -8.39 10.72 4.63
C ASN A 72 -7.53 9.55 4.14
N LEU A 73 -7.25 9.43 2.83
CA LEU A 73 -6.52 8.30 2.26
C LEU A 73 -5.11 8.68 1.81
N ILE A 74 -4.13 7.87 2.23
CA ILE A 74 -2.75 7.92 1.76
C ILE A 74 -2.40 6.58 1.12
N HIS A 75 -1.96 6.60 -0.12
CA HIS A 75 -1.61 5.43 -0.92
C HIS A 75 -0.09 5.37 -1.13
N PHE A 76 0.58 4.55 -0.33
CA PHE A 76 2.01 4.24 -0.49
C PHE A 76 2.19 3.12 -1.50
N VAL A 77 3.10 3.31 -2.46
CA VAL A 77 3.48 2.30 -3.45
C VAL A 77 4.96 2.01 -3.34
N PHE A 78 5.28 0.80 -2.91
CA PHE A 78 6.65 0.30 -2.80
C PHE A 78 7.08 -0.24 -4.16
N ASP A 79 7.94 0.51 -4.84
CA ASP A 79 8.49 0.16 -6.15
C ASP A 79 9.84 -0.55 -5.96
N ASN A 80 9.84 -1.87 -6.03
CA ASN A 80 11.04 -2.69 -6.08
C ASN A 80 11.36 -3.20 -7.49
N GLY A 81 10.54 -2.88 -8.49
CA GLY A 81 10.72 -3.25 -9.89
C GLY A 81 10.55 -4.74 -10.19
N ILE A 82 10.23 -5.59 -9.20
CA ILE A 82 10.18 -7.05 -9.36
C ILE A 82 8.97 -7.68 -8.64
N TYR A 83 8.55 -8.84 -9.14
CA TYR A 83 7.63 -9.74 -8.43
C TYR A 83 8.41 -10.61 -7.45
N ALA A 84 8.79 -10.05 -6.32
CA ALA A 84 9.71 -10.66 -5.35
C ALA A 84 9.26 -12.04 -4.82
N VAL A 85 7.95 -12.25 -4.65
CA VAL A 85 7.38 -13.46 -4.04
C VAL A 85 7.35 -14.65 -5.01
N THR A 86 7.43 -14.41 -6.32
CA THR A 86 7.32 -15.44 -7.36
C THR A 86 8.60 -15.68 -8.13
N GLY A 87 9.73 -15.15 -7.64
CA GLY A 87 11.06 -15.44 -8.19
C GLY A 87 11.77 -14.26 -8.85
N GLY A 88 11.31 -13.02 -8.59
CA GLY A 88 12.03 -11.81 -9.00
C GLY A 88 11.87 -11.43 -10.47
N GLN A 89 10.79 -11.85 -11.13
CA GLN A 89 10.51 -11.41 -12.50
C GLN A 89 10.32 -9.89 -12.52
N PRO A 90 10.83 -9.18 -13.56
CA PRO A 90 10.65 -7.73 -13.64
C PRO A 90 9.16 -7.37 -13.78
N VAL A 91 8.75 -6.34 -13.08
CA VAL A 91 7.43 -5.72 -13.28
C VAL A 91 7.44 -5.00 -14.63
N PRO A 92 6.40 -5.16 -15.47
CA PRO A 92 6.30 -4.39 -16.71
C PRO A 92 6.42 -2.90 -16.46
N GLY A 93 7.35 -2.24 -17.13
CA GLY A 93 7.62 -0.82 -16.94
C GLY A 93 8.61 -0.50 -15.80
N ALA A 94 9.18 -1.49 -15.12
CA ALA A 94 10.22 -1.27 -14.09
C ALA A 94 11.33 -0.32 -14.58
N GLY A 95 11.65 0.70 -13.79
CA GLY A 95 12.62 1.74 -14.13
C GLY A 95 12.23 2.66 -15.30
N ARG A 96 11.00 2.56 -15.84
CA ARG A 96 10.48 3.39 -16.94
C ARG A 96 9.16 4.08 -16.63
N ALA A 97 8.31 3.44 -15.83
CA ALA A 97 7.04 4.02 -15.40
C ALA A 97 7.30 5.10 -14.35
N ASP A 98 6.71 6.25 -14.56
CA ASP A 98 6.72 7.35 -13.58
C ASP A 98 5.41 7.27 -12.79
N TRP A 99 5.48 6.59 -11.65
CA TRP A 99 4.31 6.32 -10.80
C TRP A 99 3.71 7.61 -10.23
N GLU A 100 4.54 8.59 -9.89
CA GLU A 100 4.09 9.89 -9.41
C GLU A 100 3.28 10.62 -10.47
N LYS A 101 3.81 10.72 -11.70
CA LYS A 101 3.07 11.36 -12.81
C LYS A 101 1.80 10.60 -13.21
N LEU A 102 1.78 9.29 -13.07
CA LEU A 102 0.55 8.51 -13.29
C LEU A 102 -0.53 8.88 -12.28
N ALA A 103 -0.17 9.06 -11.01
CA ALA A 103 -1.10 9.50 -9.98
C ALA A 103 -1.53 10.96 -10.14
N GLU A 104 -0.60 11.86 -10.48
CA GLU A 104 -0.92 13.25 -10.84
C GLU A 104 -1.89 13.32 -12.01
N GLY A 105 -1.60 12.62 -13.11
CA GLY A 105 -2.46 12.55 -14.29
C GLY A 105 -3.82 11.91 -14.02
N ALA A 106 -3.93 11.03 -13.04
CA ALA A 106 -5.18 10.48 -12.55
C ALA A 106 -5.97 11.46 -11.69
N GLY A 107 -5.34 12.51 -11.15
CA GLY A 107 -5.99 13.56 -10.35
C GLY A 107 -5.90 13.39 -8.83
N TYR A 108 -4.85 12.74 -8.33
CA TYR A 108 -4.56 12.74 -6.88
C TYR A 108 -4.34 14.17 -6.38
N ALA A 109 -4.76 14.46 -5.16
CA ALA A 109 -4.69 15.78 -4.57
C ALA A 109 -3.25 16.22 -4.22
N ALA A 110 -2.41 15.24 -3.87
CA ALA A 110 -0.98 15.44 -3.63
C ALA A 110 -0.21 14.17 -4.00
N THR A 111 1.02 14.35 -4.51
CA THR A 111 1.93 13.26 -4.85
C THR A 111 3.31 13.53 -4.27
N PHE A 112 4.00 12.47 -3.90
CA PHE A 112 5.36 12.50 -3.38
C PHE A 112 6.13 11.31 -3.92
N SER A 113 7.45 11.48 -4.14
CA SER A 113 8.34 10.40 -4.55
C SER A 113 9.63 10.46 -3.75
N PHE A 114 10.06 9.32 -3.20
CA PHE A 114 11.27 9.20 -2.39
C PHE A 114 12.06 7.97 -2.81
N ASP A 115 13.37 8.15 -2.97
CA ASP A 115 14.34 7.11 -3.27
C ASP A 115 15.36 6.88 -2.14
N ASN A 116 15.23 7.65 -1.06
CA ASN A 116 16.08 7.53 0.12
C ASN A 116 15.27 7.78 1.41
N LEU A 117 15.77 7.23 2.52
CA LEU A 117 15.09 7.27 3.82
C LEU A 117 15.15 8.64 4.48
N GLU A 118 16.20 9.43 4.23
CA GLU A 118 16.39 10.74 4.85
C GLU A 118 15.31 11.71 4.36
N ASP A 119 15.10 11.79 3.06
CA ASP A 119 14.07 12.65 2.45
C ASP A 119 12.67 12.22 2.87
N LEU A 120 12.39 10.92 2.92
CA LEU A 120 11.13 10.41 3.44
C LEU A 120 10.92 10.83 4.90
N THR A 121 11.94 10.65 5.75
CA THR A 121 11.83 10.94 7.19
C THR A 121 11.62 12.43 7.45
N THR A 122 12.30 13.30 6.70
CA THR A 122 12.15 14.76 6.85
C THR A 122 10.82 15.27 6.30
N SER A 123 10.21 14.55 5.36
CA SER A 123 8.95 14.94 4.71
C SER A 123 7.72 14.22 5.25
N ILE A 124 7.87 13.25 6.15
CA ILE A 124 6.76 12.37 6.58
C ILE A 124 5.60 13.15 7.21
N ASP A 125 5.88 14.18 7.99
CA ASP A 125 4.84 15.00 8.61
C ASP A 125 4.02 15.76 7.55
N GLN A 126 4.68 16.24 6.48
CA GLN A 126 4.00 16.85 5.34
C GLN A 126 3.10 15.84 4.62
N VAL A 127 3.60 14.63 4.35
CA VAL A 127 2.81 13.54 3.74
C VAL A 127 1.59 13.20 4.60
N LEU A 128 1.80 13.04 5.90
CA LEU A 128 0.73 12.65 6.83
C LEU A 128 -0.30 13.74 7.07
N SER A 129 0.05 15.01 6.91
CA SER A 129 -0.87 16.15 7.07
C SER A 129 -1.55 16.59 5.77
N ALA A 130 -1.08 16.12 4.62
CA ALA A 130 -1.67 16.47 3.34
C ALA A 130 -3.11 15.96 3.21
N LYS A 131 -3.97 16.77 2.57
CA LYS A 131 -5.32 16.36 2.20
C LYS A 131 -5.27 15.35 1.06
N GLY A 132 -5.95 14.22 1.26
CA GLY A 132 -6.00 13.15 0.28
C GLY A 132 -6.99 13.34 -0.87
N PRO A 133 -6.98 12.41 -1.82
CA PRO A 133 -6.10 11.25 -1.82
C PRO A 133 -4.64 11.64 -2.06
N VAL A 134 -3.74 11.17 -1.21
CA VAL A 134 -2.30 11.37 -1.32
C VAL A 134 -1.66 10.12 -1.93
N PHE A 135 -0.77 10.30 -2.88
CA PHE A 135 0.03 9.22 -3.45
C PHE A 135 1.49 9.36 -3.02
N VAL A 136 2.09 8.28 -2.57
CA VAL A 136 3.50 8.26 -2.14
C VAL A 136 4.22 7.12 -2.84
N HIS A 137 5.10 7.46 -3.77
CA HIS A 137 5.98 6.53 -4.43
C HIS A 137 7.27 6.33 -3.61
N LEU A 138 7.60 5.09 -3.31
CA LEU A 138 8.80 4.72 -2.55
C LEU A 138 9.65 3.77 -3.39
N VAL A 139 10.81 4.22 -3.83
CA VAL A 139 11.80 3.35 -4.47
C VAL A 139 12.50 2.53 -3.38
N VAL A 140 12.41 1.22 -3.49
CA VAL A 140 12.99 0.30 -2.51
C VAL A 140 13.89 -0.74 -3.15
N ALA A 141 14.84 -1.26 -2.39
CA ALA A 141 15.76 -2.29 -2.88
C ALA A 141 15.00 -3.55 -3.31
N PRO A 142 15.33 -4.13 -4.48
CA PRO A 142 14.75 -5.39 -4.91
C PRO A 142 15.33 -6.55 -4.08
N GLU A 143 14.48 -7.21 -3.32
CA GLU A 143 14.83 -8.42 -2.58
C GLU A 143 13.93 -9.57 -3.02
N VAL A 144 14.53 -10.69 -3.44
CA VAL A 144 13.81 -11.89 -3.83
C VAL A 144 13.67 -12.81 -2.62
N ASP A 145 12.43 -13.07 -2.19
CA ASP A 145 12.15 -14.05 -1.14
C ASP A 145 12.12 -15.46 -1.75
N ASN A 146 13.26 -16.14 -1.69
CA ASN A 146 13.42 -17.52 -2.14
C ASN A 146 13.13 -18.56 -1.04
N THR A 147 12.64 -18.14 0.12
CA THR A 147 12.28 -19.07 1.19
C THR A 147 11.15 -20.01 0.71
N PRO A 148 11.37 -21.33 0.67
CA PRO A 148 10.31 -22.26 0.31
C PRO A 148 9.09 -22.10 1.21
N VAL A 149 7.89 -22.24 0.64
CA VAL A 149 6.61 -21.94 1.33
C VAL A 149 6.48 -22.67 2.67
N GLN A 150 6.97 -23.91 2.75
CA GLN A 150 6.93 -24.71 3.98
C GLN A 150 7.82 -24.20 5.12
N PHE A 151 8.77 -23.31 4.81
CA PHE A 151 9.69 -22.70 5.78
C PHE A 151 9.38 -21.23 6.06
N ARG A 152 8.35 -20.67 5.41
CA ARG A 152 7.93 -19.29 5.66
C ARG A 152 7.18 -19.21 6.99
N GLU A 153 7.51 -18.18 7.76
CA GLU A 153 6.73 -17.84 8.96
C GLU A 153 5.26 -17.62 8.57
N PRO A 154 4.32 -18.22 9.30
CA PRO A 154 2.91 -17.96 9.09
C PRO A 154 2.62 -16.48 9.34
N ALA A 155 1.75 -15.89 8.52
CA ALA A 155 1.31 -14.52 8.74
C ALA A 155 0.64 -14.40 10.11
N ARG A 156 1.05 -13.43 10.94
CA ARG A 156 0.46 -13.17 12.26
C ARG A 156 -1.05 -13.00 12.21
N ARG A 157 -1.55 -12.40 11.13
CA ARG A 157 -2.96 -12.17 10.91
C ARG A 157 -3.35 -12.57 9.49
N SER A 158 -4.41 -13.34 9.35
CA SER A 158 -4.95 -13.72 8.04
C SER A 158 -5.97 -12.69 7.54
N VAL A 159 -6.22 -12.66 6.23
CA VAL A 159 -7.33 -11.87 5.63
C VAL A 159 -8.66 -12.24 6.29
N HIS A 160 -8.88 -13.54 6.53
CA HIS A 160 -10.12 -14.04 7.14
C HIS A 160 -10.32 -13.54 8.57
N THR A 161 -9.26 -13.52 9.36
CA THR A 161 -9.26 -12.94 10.71
C THR A 161 -9.55 -11.44 10.65
N ALA A 162 -8.86 -10.73 9.76
CA ALA A 162 -9.02 -9.28 9.61
C ALA A 162 -10.45 -8.89 9.19
N ILE A 163 -11.08 -9.62 8.28
CA ILE A 163 -12.47 -9.35 7.86
C ILE A 163 -13.45 -9.45 9.05
N LYS A 164 -13.21 -10.37 9.98
CA LYS A 164 -14.09 -10.58 11.13
C LYS A 164 -13.88 -9.56 12.24
N GLU A 165 -12.62 -9.20 12.50
CA GLU A 165 -12.23 -8.40 13.66
C GLU A 165 -12.18 -6.88 13.38
N LEU A 166 -11.85 -6.49 12.15
CA LEU A 166 -11.72 -5.08 11.80
C LEU A 166 -12.99 -4.25 12.07
N PRO A 167 -14.21 -4.71 11.77
CA PRO A 167 -15.42 -3.94 12.07
C PRO A 167 -15.56 -3.59 13.55
N GLU A 168 -15.20 -4.54 14.45
CA GLU A 168 -15.23 -4.30 15.89
C GLU A 168 -14.10 -3.36 16.33
N ALA A 169 -12.89 -3.53 15.77
CA ALA A 169 -11.75 -2.68 16.08
C ALA A 169 -11.96 -1.22 15.62
N ILE A 170 -12.59 -1.01 14.48
CA ILE A 170 -12.94 0.33 13.97
C ILE A 170 -14.05 0.95 14.80
N GLY A 171 -15.05 0.18 15.23
CA GLY A 171 -16.20 0.67 16.02
C GLY A 171 -15.88 1.03 17.47
N LYS A 172 -14.69 0.69 17.97
CA LYS A 172 -14.23 1.00 19.35
C LYS A 172 -13.52 2.35 19.52
N GLY A 173 -13.42 3.15 18.46
CA GLY A 173 -12.70 4.44 18.45
C GLY A 173 -13.62 5.65 18.47
#